data_f6fea63ffcb14e1a205d281838e43a4d
#
_entry.id   f6fea63ffcb14e1a205d281838e43a4d
#
_cell.length_a   1.000
_cell.length_b   1.000
_cell.length_c   1.000
_cell.angle_alpha   90.00
_cell.angle_beta   90.00
_cell.angle_gamma   90.00
#
_symmetry.space_group_name_H-M   'P 1'
#
loop_
_entity.id
_entity.type
_entity.pdbx_description
1 polymer ?
#
loop_
_entity_poly.entity_id
_entity_poly.type
_entity_poly.pdbx_seq_one_letter_code
_entity_poly.pdbx_strand_id
1 'polypeptide(L)'
;ATVQSSVGGAYEVSVIIRNNDALAMHCNCPAYDLHGGFCKHLVALVYAIEAERMGAVRTIRRQPSLRLADQLLAQYRPALPEGDEELTLGQAALVPKVFFDQHAPGFKLEFSIGVGRPYVLKSLHQFADRMLHNETFRYGKDLVLHHARENFTADSQFYLDLILETNRLLDTVADQNNYYLSKGSVLGRHIMLTPNQFDAFFDHVCGQTLPLSTKELFFDDCRFTMDDPSVHFTFALWENDVYQLLCDLDHYQLYQSDHYGYLLYDKTVYRTSEDFRRYTFPLLESLSRNQRSGIVFDRGQLSAFIGLVYPHLTHVDMDQELLDELTPAALEARLYFDYPYTEAVRGRVEFVYGDVTIDPLVERPTDASVPYRDTATEYAILALLQKYRFSVNEDEYMLLGEESIYDFLTQGLTELLPLGQIMVEDKLEKMKSKKPFQLAMEVTMTKGIIEIKFDDSKFSHTELMEIIKAYQKGKKYVILKDNTFLDIVNPSAKMLDELLTDFDLSAKDL
;
A
#
# COMPACT_ATOMS: atom_id res chain seq x y z
N ALA A 1 42.26 -26.44 31.58
CA ALA A 1 42.24 -25.01 31.21
C ALA A 1 40.87 -24.42 31.49
N THR A 2 40.84 -23.11 31.70
CA THR A 2 39.59 -22.36 31.85
C THR A 2 39.41 -21.47 30.61
N VAL A 3 38.26 -21.58 29.95
CA VAL A 3 37.94 -20.76 28.74
C VAL A 3 36.81 -19.81 29.09
N GLN A 4 37.05 -18.51 28.92
CA GLN A 4 36.03 -17.50 29.15
C GLN A 4 35.00 -17.43 28.01
N SER A 5 33.75 -17.36 28.36
CA SER A 5 32.65 -17.20 27.41
C SER A 5 32.48 -15.72 27.00
N SER A 6 32.13 -15.48 25.75
CA SER A 6 31.78 -14.16 25.26
C SER A 6 30.49 -13.57 25.87
N VAL A 7 29.70 -14.39 26.57
CA VAL A 7 28.38 -14.02 27.15
C VAL A 7 28.42 -13.94 28.66
N GLY A 8 29.63 -14.04 29.29
CA GLY A 8 29.83 -14.00 30.72
C GLY A 8 29.83 -15.42 31.33
N GLY A 9 30.85 -15.73 32.08
CA GLY A 9 31.11 -17.04 32.71
C GLY A 9 32.35 -17.72 32.13
N ALA A 10 32.90 -18.66 32.90
CA ALA A 10 34.09 -19.43 32.49
C ALA A 10 33.73 -20.92 32.54
N TYR A 11 34.20 -21.67 31.54
CA TYR A 11 34.02 -23.12 31.47
C TYR A 11 35.34 -23.82 31.68
N GLU A 12 35.29 -24.95 32.45
CA GLU A 12 36.43 -25.82 32.61
C GLU A 12 36.53 -26.80 31.44
N VAL A 13 37.69 -26.77 30.80
CA VAL A 13 37.94 -27.56 29.60
C VAL A 13 39.21 -28.37 29.78
N SER A 14 39.16 -29.67 29.50
CA SER A 14 40.30 -30.55 29.57
C SER A 14 40.46 -31.40 28.30
N VAL A 15 41.71 -31.61 27.88
CA VAL A 15 42.08 -32.49 26.80
C VAL A 15 43.26 -33.32 27.24
N ILE A 16 43.18 -34.66 27.12
CA ILE A 16 44.30 -35.60 27.35
C ILE A 16 44.88 -35.97 25.99
N ILE A 17 46.14 -35.56 25.75
CA ILE A 17 46.83 -35.81 24.50
C ILE A 17 47.96 -36.83 24.75
N ARG A 18 48.04 -37.90 23.97
CA ARG A 18 49.12 -38.90 23.98
C ARG A 18 49.52 -39.21 22.51
N ASN A 19 50.83 -39.15 22.23
CA ASN A 19 51.36 -39.41 20.92
C ASN A 19 50.72 -38.57 19.78
N ASN A 20 50.38 -37.35 20.03
CA ASN A 20 49.70 -36.43 19.14
C ASN A 20 48.20 -36.65 18.92
N ASP A 21 47.61 -37.69 19.53
CA ASP A 21 46.19 -37.96 19.46
C ASP A 21 45.47 -37.50 20.73
N ALA A 22 44.30 -36.93 20.60
CA ALA A 22 43.43 -36.57 21.70
C ALA A 22 42.69 -37.82 22.18
N LEU A 23 43.07 -38.32 23.37
CA LEU A 23 42.53 -39.57 23.97
C LEU A 23 41.23 -39.34 24.71
N ALA A 24 41.08 -38.17 25.32
CA ALA A 24 39.86 -37.78 26.01
C ALA A 24 39.73 -36.27 26.00
N MET A 25 38.52 -35.81 25.87
CA MET A 25 38.14 -34.39 25.85
C MET A 25 36.91 -34.17 26.76
N HIS A 26 36.90 -33.10 27.51
CA HIS A 26 35.76 -32.77 28.38
C HIS A 26 35.60 -31.26 28.48
N CYS A 27 34.35 -30.81 28.54
CA CYS A 27 33.99 -29.41 28.79
C CYS A 27 32.68 -29.38 29.59
N ASN A 28 32.59 -28.55 30.61
CA ASN A 28 31.37 -28.43 31.44
C ASN A 28 30.35 -27.42 30.86
N CYS A 29 30.44 -27.03 29.58
CA CYS A 29 29.46 -26.16 28.97
C CYS A 29 28.24 -26.94 28.45
N PRO A 30 27.04 -26.33 28.45
CA PRO A 30 25.81 -26.98 27.97
C PRO A 30 25.86 -27.51 26.53
N ALA A 31 26.66 -26.88 25.67
CA ALA A 31 26.82 -27.30 24.27
C ALA A 31 27.66 -28.58 24.10
N TYR A 32 28.46 -28.96 25.09
CA TYR A 32 29.28 -30.16 25.04
C TYR A 32 28.43 -31.43 24.99
N ASP A 33 27.43 -31.49 25.86
CA ASP A 33 26.52 -32.64 25.94
C ASP A 33 25.52 -32.69 24.80
N LEU A 34 25.08 -31.53 24.31
CA LEU A 34 24.14 -31.39 23.20
C LEU A 34 24.71 -31.78 21.84
N HIS A 35 26.01 -31.62 21.62
CA HIS A 35 26.69 -31.84 20.32
C HIS A 35 27.64 -33.03 20.32
N GLY A 36 27.38 -34.07 21.11
CA GLY A 36 28.12 -35.33 21.07
C GLY A 36 29.60 -35.21 21.46
N GLY A 37 29.93 -34.33 22.39
CA GLY A 37 31.27 -34.18 22.91
C GLY A 37 32.16 -33.15 22.19
N PHE A 38 31.62 -32.32 21.27
CA PHE A 38 32.36 -31.25 20.63
C PHE A 38 31.73 -29.88 20.93
N CYS A 39 32.54 -28.92 21.36
CA CYS A 39 32.10 -27.55 21.58
C CYS A 39 33.20 -26.54 21.22
N LYS A 40 32.83 -25.29 21.00
CA LYS A 40 33.78 -24.22 20.65
C LYS A 40 34.91 -24.01 21.67
N HIS A 41 34.68 -24.35 22.92
CA HIS A 41 35.68 -24.19 23.98
C HIS A 41 36.77 -25.25 23.91
N LEU A 42 36.42 -26.48 23.53
CA LEU A 42 37.41 -27.52 23.21
C LEU A 42 38.27 -27.18 22.02
N VAL A 43 37.64 -26.68 20.95
CA VAL A 43 38.35 -26.21 19.76
C VAL A 43 39.33 -25.09 20.12
N ALA A 44 38.91 -24.15 20.94
CA ALA A 44 39.78 -23.05 21.40
C ALA A 44 40.99 -23.58 22.23
N LEU A 45 40.77 -24.59 23.07
CA LEU A 45 41.84 -25.19 23.86
C LEU A 45 42.84 -25.95 22.98
N VAL A 46 42.37 -26.70 21.98
CA VAL A 46 43.24 -27.43 21.02
C VAL A 46 44.08 -26.45 20.23
N TYR A 47 43.52 -25.36 19.71
CA TYR A 47 44.27 -24.32 19.00
C TYR A 47 45.31 -23.63 19.93
N ALA A 48 44.99 -23.42 21.21
CA ALA A 48 45.95 -22.84 22.18
C ALA A 48 47.13 -23.79 22.40
N ILE A 49 46.90 -25.12 22.54
CA ILE A 49 47.90 -26.14 22.72
C ILE A 49 48.81 -26.25 21.44
N GLU A 50 48.23 -26.20 20.27
CA GLU A 50 49.02 -26.20 19.03
C GLU A 50 49.86 -24.93 18.89
N ALA A 51 49.32 -23.80 19.23
CA ALA A 51 50.04 -22.54 19.22
C ALA A 51 51.25 -22.52 20.21
N GLU A 52 51.06 -23.11 21.42
CA GLU A 52 52.18 -23.28 22.37
C GLU A 52 53.27 -24.28 21.86
N ARG A 53 52.84 -25.38 21.26
CA ARG A 53 53.77 -26.36 20.66
C ARG A 53 54.59 -25.81 19.52
N MET A 54 54.03 -24.93 18.73
CA MET A 54 54.70 -24.27 17.61
C MET A 54 55.59 -23.09 18.06
N GLY A 55 55.73 -22.82 19.37
CA GLY A 55 56.50 -21.68 19.89
C GLY A 55 55.96 -20.31 19.51
N ALA A 56 54.65 -20.24 19.16
CA ALA A 56 54.00 -19.08 18.62
C ALA A 56 53.22 -18.27 19.65
N VAL A 57 53.36 -18.51 20.95
CA VAL A 57 52.76 -17.60 21.96
C VAL A 57 53.65 -16.38 22.13
N ARG A 58 53.69 -15.55 21.09
CA ARG A 58 53.91 -14.12 21.27
C ARG A 58 52.64 -13.54 21.81
N THR A 59 52.66 -13.01 23.02
CA THR A 59 51.68 -12.05 23.53
C THR A 59 51.52 -10.99 22.45
N ILE A 60 50.42 -11.05 21.67
CA ILE A 60 50.08 -9.97 20.78
C ILE A 60 49.61 -8.81 21.65
N ARG A 61 50.54 -8.03 22.18
CA ARG A 61 50.25 -6.63 22.44
C ARG A 61 49.84 -6.08 21.07
N ARG A 62 48.55 -5.80 20.88
CA ARG A 62 48.08 -5.00 19.75
C ARG A 62 48.86 -3.68 19.82
N GLN A 63 49.98 -3.60 19.10
CA GLN A 63 50.57 -2.33 18.79
C GLN A 63 49.52 -1.61 17.93
N PRO A 64 49.21 -0.33 18.22
CA PRO A 64 48.38 0.48 17.35
C PRO A 64 49.03 0.45 15.96
N SER A 65 48.34 -0.12 15.01
CA SER A 65 48.89 -0.32 13.67
C SER A 65 48.74 1.00 12.91
N LEU A 66 49.83 1.58 12.49
CA LEU A 66 49.87 2.70 11.54
C LEU A 66 49.00 2.40 10.30
N ARG A 67 48.88 1.12 9.91
CA ARG A 67 47.96 0.68 8.84
C ARG A 67 46.51 1.05 9.04
N LEU A 68 45.99 1.09 10.28
CA LEU A 68 44.60 1.50 10.55
C LEU A 68 44.45 3.02 10.34
N ALA A 69 45.46 3.80 10.68
CA ALA A 69 45.48 5.24 10.42
C ALA A 69 45.58 5.51 8.91
N ASP A 70 46.41 4.74 8.18
CA ASP A 70 46.51 4.85 6.73
C ASP A 70 45.21 4.44 6.03
N GLN A 71 44.56 3.37 6.47
CA GLN A 71 43.26 2.98 5.96
C GLN A 71 42.16 3.99 6.25
N LEU A 72 42.18 4.59 7.44
CA LEU A 72 41.28 5.69 7.81
C LEU A 72 41.54 6.94 6.95
N LEU A 73 42.81 7.33 6.82
CA LEU A 73 43.17 8.50 6.02
C LEU A 73 42.95 8.30 4.52
N ALA A 74 43.03 7.05 4.04
CA ALA A 74 42.72 6.74 2.66
C ALA A 74 41.21 6.97 2.32
N GLN A 75 40.32 6.85 3.31
CA GLN A 75 38.88 7.16 3.14
C GLN A 75 38.62 8.68 3.01
N TYR A 76 39.53 9.50 3.49
CA TYR A 76 39.41 10.97 3.44
C TYR A 76 40.34 11.62 2.39
N ARG A 77 41.27 10.86 1.82
CA ARG A 77 42.06 11.34 0.68
C ARG A 77 41.25 11.16 -0.58
N PRO A 78 40.97 12.24 -1.36
CA PRO A 78 40.46 12.05 -2.70
C PRO A 78 41.44 11.10 -3.42
N ALA A 79 40.92 10.03 -4.00
CA ALA A 79 41.71 9.10 -4.79
C ALA A 79 42.27 9.88 -5.99
N LEU A 80 43.54 10.31 -5.87
CA LEU A 80 44.26 10.85 -7.01
C LEU A 80 44.44 9.68 -8.00
N PRO A 81 44.12 9.87 -9.28
CA PRO A 81 44.37 8.84 -10.28
C PRO A 81 45.83 8.40 -10.22
N GLU A 82 46.04 7.09 -10.04
CA GLU A 82 47.39 6.51 -10.17
C GLU A 82 47.75 6.52 -11.67
N GLY A 83 48.50 7.54 -12.09
CA GLY A 83 48.95 7.74 -13.47
C GLY A 83 48.52 9.09 -14.05
N ASP A 84 49.19 9.54 -15.11
CA ASP A 84 48.91 10.76 -15.88
C ASP A 84 47.58 10.70 -16.68
N GLU A 85 46.52 10.10 -16.11
CA GLU A 85 45.24 10.01 -16.75
C GLU A 85 44.42 11.28 -16.50
N GLU A 86 44.28 12.10 -17.52
CA GLU A 86 43.41 13.27 -17.47
C GLU A 86 41.95 12.82 -17.23
N LEU A 87 41.30 13.34 -16.17
CA LEU A 87 39.88 13.17 -15.93
C LEU A 87 39.10 13.74 -17.10
N THR A 88 38.09 13.02 -17.55
CA THR A 88 37.19 13.53 -18.57
C THR A 88 36.39 14.72 -18.02
N LEU A 89 36.49 15.87 -18.67
CA LEU A 89 35.77 17.07 -18.28
C LEU A 89 34.29 16.95 -18.58
N GLY A 90 33.47 17.36 -17.64
CA GLY A 90 32.00 17.38 -17.75
C GLY A 90 31.32 16.40 -16.81
N GLN A 91 30.01 16.54 -16.71
CA GLN A 91 29.21 15.64 -15.89
C GLN A 91 28.82 14.39 -16.69
N ALA A 92 28.96 13.22 -16.09
CA ALA A 92 28.54 11.97 -16.69
C ALA A 92 27.03 11.79 -16.56
N ALA A 93 26.41 11.31 -17.63
CA ALA A 93 25.02 10.90 -17.63
C ALA A 93 24.90 9.38 -17.45
N LEU A 94 23.96 8.95 -16.59
CA LEU A 94 23.44 7.58 -16.54
C LEU A 94 22.22 7.50 -17.44
N VAL A 95 22.29 6.70 -18.48
CA VAL A 95 21.19 6.52 -19.42
C VAL A 95 20.59 5.13 -19.21
N PRO A 96 19.34 5.05 -18.73
CA PRO A 96 18.66 3.79 -18.53
C PRO A 96 18.22 3.18 -19.87
N LYS A 97 18.25 1.85 -19.96
CA LYS A 97 17.56 1.05 -20.95
C LYS A 97 16.56 0.18 -20.23
N VAL A 98 15.30 0.26 -20.65
CA VAL A 98 14.18 -0.43 -20.02
C VAL A 98 13.97 -1.78 -20.71
N PHE A 99 13.77 -2.82 -19.92
CA PHE A 99 13.33 -4.13 -20.38
C PHE A 99 12.03 -4.48 -19.69
N PHE A 100 11.07 -4.92 -20.47
CA PHE A 100 9.80 -5.40 -19.97
C PHE A 100 9.61 -6.89 -20.30
N ASP A 101 9.26 -7.69 -19.30
CA ASP A 101 8.93 -9.10 -19.45
C ASP A 101 7.58 -9.38 -18.81
N GLN A 102 6.60 -9.71 -19.62
CA GLN A 102 5.24 -10.01 -19.19
C GLN A 102 5.14 -11.26 -18.28
N HIS A 103 6.09 -12.20 -18.39
CA HIS A 103 6.09 -13.49 -17.66
C HIS A 103 7.03 -13.50 -16.45
N ALA A 104 7.90 -12.52 -16.31
CA ALA A 104 8.72 -12.29 -15.12
C ALA A 104 8.24 -11.02 -14.40
N PRO A 105 8.54 -10.80 -13.13
CA PRO A 105 7.95 -9.69 -12.37
C PRO A 105 8.36 -8.31 -12.92
N GLY A 106 7.89 -7.96 -14.11
CA GLY A 106 7.81 -6.58 -14.59
C GLY A 106 9.06 -6.03 -15.27
N PHE A 107 9.54 -4.91 -14.77
CA PHE A 107 10.53 -4.08 -15.46
C PHE A 107 11.95 -4.29 -14.94
N LYS A 108 12.93 -4.27 -15.85
CA LYS A 108 14.36 -4.30 -15.56
C LYS A 108 15.02 -3.08 -16.15
N LEU A 109 16.02 -2.53 -15.47
CA LEU A 109 16.84 -1.44 -15.98
C LEU A 109 18.29 -1.89 -16.16
N GLU A 110 18.84 -1.61 -17.33
CA GLU A 110 20.28 -1.57 -17.60
C GLU A 110 20.72 -0.12 -17.74
N PHE A 111 21.99 0.15 -17.48
CA PHE A 111 22.51 1.50 -17.55
C PHE A 111 23.74 1.60 -18.44
N SER A 112 23.84 2.72 -19.15
CA SER A 112 25.06 3.17 -19.78
C SER A 112 25.52 4.46 -19.11
N ILE A 113 26.82 4.70 -19.08
CA ILE A 113 27.46 5.88 -18.45
C ILE A 113 28.32 6.59 -19.47
N GLY A 114 28.31 7.91 -19.50
CA GLY A 114 29.18 8.66 -20.39
C GLY A 114 29.07 10.17 -20.30
N VAL A 115 30.10 10.82 -20.82
CA VAL A 115 30.10 12.25 -21.17
C VAL A 115 30.08 12.28 -22.71
N GLY A 116 28.92 12.41 -23.30
CA GLY A 116 28.70 12.28 -24.75
C GLY A 116 28.55 10.81 -25.19
N ARG A 117 29.65 10.06 -25.39
CA ARG A 117 29.56 8.65 -25.81
C ARG A 117 29.24 7.73 -24.62
N PRO A 118 28.15 6.93 -24.67
CA PRO A 118 27.78 6.06 -23.56
C PRO A 118 28.58 4.74 -23.60
N TYR A 119 28.94 4.23 -22.39
CA TYR A 119 29.53 2.93 -22.16
C TYR A 119 28.59 2.09 -21.28
N VAL A 120 28.30 0.87 -21.67
CA VAL A 120 27.42 -0.02 -20.91
C VAL A 120 28.04 -0.43 -19.59
N LEU A 121 27.33 -0.28 -18.48
CA LEU A 121 27.71 -0.78 -17.16
C LEU A 121 27.52 -2.30 -17.12
N LYS A 122 28.64 -3.03 -17.01
CA LYS A 122 28.61 -4.52 -16.99
C LYS A 122 28.26 -5.09 -15.61
N SER A 123 28.50 -4.33 -14.54
CA SER A 123 28.21 -4.72 -13.16
C SER A 123 27.83 -3.46 -12.38
N LEU A 124 26.58 -3.43 -11.94
CA LEU A 124 26.04 -2.36 -11.11
C LEU A 124 26.57 -2.43 -9.68
N HIS A 125 26.89 -3.64 -9.20
CA HIS A 125 27.56 -3.81 -7.90
C HIS A 125 28.93 -3.13 -7.88
N GLN A 126 29.79 -3.42 -8.87
CA GLN A 126 31.09 -2.74 -8.96
C GLN A 126 30.97 -1.23 -9.15
N PHE A 127 29.95 -0.79 -9.86
CA PHE A 127 29.67 0.65 -10.00
C PHE A 127 29.26 1.26 -8.65
N ALA A 128 28.40 0.61 -7.88
CA ALA A 128 28.01 1.04 -6.55
C ALA A 128 29.21 1.09 -5.59
N ASP A 129 30.08 0.09 -5.62
CA ASP A 129 31.31 0.07 -4.82
C ASP A 129 32.23 1.25 -5.14
N ARG A 130 32.41 1.58 -6.41
CA ARG A 130 33.19 2.76 -6.83
C ARG A 130 32.57 4.06 -6.33
N MET A 131 31.24 4.17 -6.37
CA MET A 131 30.54 5.33 -5.83
C MET A 131 30.70 5.47 -4.31
N LEU A 132 30.69 4.35 -3.57
CA LEU A 132 30.86 4.34 -2.11
C LEU A 132 32.29 4.71 -1.69
N HIS A 133 33.28 4.39 -2.51
CA HIS A 133 34.69 4.63 -2.20
C HIS A 133 35.29 5.84 -2.94
N ASN A 134 34.49 6.59 -3.70
CA ASN A 134 34.92 7.71 -4.55
C ASN A 134 36.12 7.34 -5.47
N GLU A 135 36.04 6.15 -6.09
CA GLU A 135 37.12 5.64 -6.93
C GLU A 135 37.14 6.34 -8.29
N THR A 136 38.36 6.50 -8.87
CA THR A 136 38.53 6.88 -10.26
C THR A 136 38.63 5.64 -11.11
N PHE A 137 37.85 5.57 -12.19
CA PHE A 137 37.82 4.40 -13.07
C PHE A 137 37.70 4.79 -14.54
N ARG A 138 38.37 4.02 -15.41
CA ARG A 138 38.35 4.21 -16.86
C ARG A 138 37.30 3.30 -17.52
N TYR A 139 36.35 3.91 -18.19
CA TYR A 139 35.37 3.24 -19.05
C TYR A 139 35.83 3.30 -20.51
N GLY A 140 36.20 2.15 -21.07
CA GLY A 140 36.68 2.06 -22.43
C GLY A 140 37.95 2.88 -22.68
N LYS A 141 38.00 3.64 -23.80
CA LYS A 141 39.18 4.39 -24.20
C LYS A 141 39.12 5.88 -23.76
N ASP A 142 37.91 6.43 -23.70
CA ASP A 142 37.71 7.88 -23.74
C ASP A 142 37.07 8.46 -22.48
N LEU A 143 36.65 7.64 -21.49
CA LEU A 143 36.01 8.12 -20.27
C LEU A 143 36.80 7.69 -19.04
N VAL A 144 37.41 8.66 -18.38
CA VAL A 144 38.01 8.52 -17.04
C VAL A 144 37.17 9.33 -16.05
N LEU A 145 36.48 8.67 -15.17
CA LEU A 145 35.51 9.30 -14.27
C LEU A 145 35.90 9.04 -12.80
N HIS A 146 35.91 10.12 -12.02
CA HIS A 146 35.92 10.06 -10.57
C HIS A 146 34.47 9.91 -10.06
N HIS A 147 34.18 8.82 -9.31
CA HIS A 147 32.85 8.43 -8.88
C HIS A 147 32.39 9.23 -7.65
N ALA A 148 32.19 10.54 -7.84
CA ALA A 148 31.59 11.42 -6.85
C ALA A 148 30.26 11.96 -7.41
N ARG A 149 29.26 12.16 -6.55
CA ARG A 149 27.90 12.54 -6.96
C ARG A 149 27.84 13.81 -7.82
N GLU A 150 28.71 14.79 -7.49
CA GLU A 150 28.82 16.05 -8.21
C GLU A 150 29.28 15.91 -9.67
N ASN A 151 29.90 14.78 -10.01
CA ASN A 151 30.35 14.47 -11.37
C ASN A 151 29.26 13.86 -12.26
N PHE A 152 28.04 13.74 -11.75
CA PHE A 152 26.90 13.24 -12.49
C PHE A 152 25.85 14.34 -12.74
N THR A 153 25.14 14.24 -13.85
CA THR A 153 24.03 15.15 -14.19
C THR A 153 22.92 15.09 -13.15
N ALA A 154 22.12 16.14 -13.06
CA ALA A 154 20.98 16.21 -12.16
C ALA A 154 19.99 15.03 -12.39
N ASP A 155 19.69 14.72 -13.65
CA ASP A 155 18.79 13.62 -14.02
C ASP A 155 19.34 12.24 -13.59
N SER A 156 20.68 12.10 -13.51
CA SER A 156 21.31 10.87 -13.08
C SER A 156 21.25 10.61 -11.58
N GLN A 157 20.91 11.61 -10.76
CA GLN A 157 20.88 11.47 -9.30
C GLN A 157 19.83 10.44 -8.86
N PHE A 158 18.66 10.43 -9.51
CA PHE A 158 17.64 9.42 -9.25
C PHE A 158 18.14 8.00 -9.52
N TYR A 159 18.84 7.79 -10.62
CA TYR A 159 19.40 6.48 -10.97
C TYR A 159 20.53 6.06 -10.04
N LEU A 160 21.35 7.02 -9.59
CA LEU A 160 22.37 6.76 -8.57
C LEU A 160 21.74 6.24 -7.29
N ASP A 161 20.72 6.94 -6.78
CA ASP A 161 20.02 6.54 -5.57
C ASP A 161 19.39 5.16 -5.72
N LEU A 162 18.73 4.88 -6.83
CA LEU A 162 18.14 3.58 -7.14
C LEU A 162 19.19 2.44 -7.14
N ILE A 163 20.34 2.66 -7.77
CA ILE A 163 21.43 1.66 -7.82
C ILE A 163 22.03 1.43 -6.44
N LEU A 164 22.36 2.51 -5.71
CA LEU A 164 23.00 2.43 -4.40
C LEU A 164 22.08 1.82 -3.35
N GLU A 165 20.82 2.20 -3.32
CA GLU A 165 19.82 1.64 -2.41
C GLU A 165 19.59 0.16 -2.67
N THR A 166 19.40 -0.22 -3.94
CA THR A 166 19.24 -1.63 -4.32
C THR A 166 20.46 -2.45 -3.93
N ASN A 167 21.68 -1.95 -4.20
CA ASN A 167 22.91 -2.64 -3.80
C ASN A 167 22.97 -2.84 -2.28
N ARG A 168 22.67 -1.79 -1.51
CA ARG A 168 22.69 -1.84 -0.03
C ARG A 168 21.68 -2.86 0.52
N LEU A 169 20.48 -2.90 -0.04
CA LEU A 169 19.45 -3.87 0.37
C LEU A 169 19.91 -5.30 0.11
N LEU A 170 20.48 -5.55 -1.05
CA LEU A 170 20.98 -6.89 -1.42
C LEU A 170 22.16 -7.33 -0.57
N ASP A 171 23.11 -6.43 -0.26
CA ASP A 171 24.22 -6.70 0.64
C ASP A 171 23.73 -7.06 2.05
N THR A 172 22.70 -6.35 2.54
CA THR A 172 22.08 -6.62 3.86
C THR A 172 21.44 -8.01 3.89
N VAL A 173 20.74 -8.41 2.82
CA VAL A 173 20.11 -9.74 2.71
C VAL A 173 21.18 -10.84 2.59
N ALA A 174 22.24 -10.58 1.84
CA ALA A 174 23.36 -11.53 1.68
C ALA A 174 24.10 -11.78 3.00
N ASP A 175 24.29 -10.75 3.83
CA ASP A 175 24.94 -10.87 5.13
C ASP A 175 24.09 -11.64 6.16
N GLN A 176 22.76 -11.60 6.06
CA GLN A 176 21.84 -12.35 6.93
C GLN A 176 21.71 -13.84 6.55
N ASN A 177 21.84 -14.17 5.28
CA ASN A 177 21.69 -15.52 4.74
C ASN A 177 23.05 -16.18 4.41
N ASN A 178 23.85 -16.44 5.40
CA ASN A 178 25.27 -16.84 5.34
C ASN A 178 25.59 -18.16 4.61
N TYR A 179 24.68 -18.78 3.84
CA TYR A 179 24.95 -20.13 3.32
C TYR A 179 24.84 -20.34 1.80
N TYR A 180 24.23 -19.44 1.00
CA TYR A 180 23.98 -19.76 -0.41
C TYR A 180 24.16 -18.64 -1.43
N LEU A 181 24.50 -17.42 -1.04
CA LEU A 181 24.74 -16.34 -2.00
C LEU A 181 26.20 -15.89 -1.94
N SER A 182 26.96 -16.23 -2.97
CA SER A 182 28.32 -15.70 -3.14
C SER A 182 28.27 -14.17 -3.27
N LYS A 183 29.04 -13.45 -2.43
CA LYS A 183 29.26 -12.00 -2.56
C LYS A 183 29.66 -11.71 -4.00
N GLY A 184 28.82 -11.10 -4.79
CA GLY A 184 29.12 -10.71 -6.16
C GLY A 184 28.15 -11.19 -7.25
N SER A 185 27.18 -12.06 -6.92
CA SER A 185 26.19 -12.50 -7.90
C SER A 185 24.84 -11.79 -7.81
N VAL A 186 24.69 -10.81 -6.89
CA VAL A 186 23.38 -10.29 -6.51
C VAL A 186 22.96 -9.06 -7.34
N LEU A 187 23.86 -8.14 -7.63
CA LEU A 187 23.58 -7.02 -8.52
C LEU A 187 24.46 -7.09 -9.77
N GLY A 188 23.94 -7.74 -10.81
CA GLY A 188 24.64 -7.93 -12.07
C GLY A 188 24.59 -6.70 -12.98
N ARG A 189 24.20 -6.92 -14.22
CA ARG A 189 24.10 -5.88 -15.25
C ARG A 189 22.82 -5.05 -15.15
N HIS A 190 21.77 -5.58 -14.52
CA HIS A 190 20.44 -4.96 -14.47
C HIS A 190 19.84 -5.01 -13.06
N ILE A 191 18.96 -4.07 -12.81
CA ILE A 191 18.10 -4.01 -11.64
C ILE A 191 16.71 -4.52 -12.03
N MET A 192 16.16 -5.43 -11.24
CA MET A 192 14.74 -5.76 -11.26
C MET A 192 14.01 -4.73 -10.40
N LEU A 193 13.07 -4.01 -10.97
CA LEU A 193 12.27 -3.05 -10.23
C LEU A 193 11.13 -3.75 -9.50
N THR A 194 10.99 -3.46 -8.22
CA THR A 194 9.75 -3.78 -7.49
C THR A 194 8.60 -2.89 -8.02
N PRO A 195 7.32 -3.26 -7.79
CA PRO A 195 6.19 -2.43 -8.21
C PRO A 195 6.32 -0.96 -7.80
N ASN A 196 6.65 -0.69 -6.54
CA ASN A 196 6.84 0.67 -6.04
C ASN A 196 8.05 1.40 -6.65
N GLN A 197 9.15 0.68 -6.90
CA GLN A 197 10.30 1.27 -7.59
C GLN A 197 9.97 1.60 -9.05
N PHE A 198 9.13 0.80 -9.70
CA PHE A 198 8.66 1.12 -11.04
C PHE A 198 7.76 2.33 -11.05
N ASP A 199 6.85 2.48 -10.08
CA ASP A 199 6.00 3.65 -9.93
C ASP A 199 6.85 4.93 -9.79
N ALA A 200 7.88 4.92 -8.94
CA ALA A 200 8.81 6.03 -8.75
C ALA A 200 9.68 6.29 -10.01
N PHE A 201 10.13 5.23 -10.68
CA PHE A 201 10.85 5.35 -11.95
C PHE A 201 9.95 5.99 -13.02
N PHE A 202 8.71 5.55 -13.13
CA PHE A 202 7.76 6.11 -14.08
C PHE A 202 7.52 7.62 -13.83
N ASP A 203 7.37 8.03 -12.56
CA ASP A 203 7.24 9.45 -12.19
C ASP A 203 8.43 10.28 -12.65
N HIS A 204 9.65 9.71 -12.53
CA HIS A 204 10.87 10.39 -12.94
C HIS A 204 10.99 10.54 -14.47
N VAL A 205 10.52 9.55 -15.23
CA VAL A 205 10.67 9.53 -16.71
C VAL A 205 9.42 9.97 -17.46
N CYS A 206 8.35 10.30 -16.77
CA CYS A 206 7.09 10.73 -17.38
C CYS A 206 7.31 11.95 -18.29
N GLY A 207 6.80 11.88 -19.51
CA GLY A 207 7.01 12.89 -20.54
C GLY A 207 8.30 12.71 -21.36
N GLN A 208 9.19 11.78 -20.98
CA GLN A 208 10.43 11.47 -21.69
C GLN A 208 10.27 10.28 -22.63
N THR A 209 11.29 10.09 -23.46
CA THR A 209 11.44 8.90 -24.32
C THR A 209 12.70 8.14 -23.93
N LEU A 210 12.57 6.81 -23.80
CA LEU A 210 13.68 5.92 -23.42
C LEU A 210 13.70 4.69 -24.33
N PRO A 211 14.87 4.08 -24.54
CA PRO A 211 14.96 2.79 -25.23
C PRO A 211 14.31 1.70 -24.35
N LEU A 212 13.36 0.96 -24.95
CA LEU A 212 12.64 -0.12 -24.31
C LEU A 212 12.74 -1.40 -25.15
N SER A 213 13.02 -2.49 -24.51
CA SER A 213 13.03 -3.84 -25.10
C SER A 213 12.00 -4.72 -24.42
N THR A 214 11.27 -5.48 -25.20
CA THR A 214 10.52 -6.66 -24.74
C THR A 214 11.23 -7.92 -25.24
N LYS A 215 10.67 -9.12 -25.04
CA LYS A 215 11.18 -10.35 -25.64
C LYS A 215 11.16 -10.32 -27.18
N GLU A 216 10.18 -9.64 -27.75
CA GLU A 216 9.85 -9.70 -29.17
C GLU A 216 10.19 -8.40 -29.91
N LEU A 217 10.14 -7.27 -29.20
CA LEU A 217 10.23 -5.94 -29.80
C LEU A 217 11.32 -5.11 -29.13
N PHE A 218 11.92 -4.23 -29.93
CA PHE A 218 12.84 -3.19 -29.48
C PHE A 218 12.41 -1.84 -30.01
N PHE A 219 12.33 -0.86 -29.13
CA PHE A 219 12.03 0.53 -29.43
C PHE A 219 13.21 1.40 -28.99
N ASP A 220 13.75 2.21 -29.91
CA ASP A 220 14.81 3.16 -29.57
C ASP A 220 14.28 4.35 -28.76
N ASP A 221 13.01 4.71 -28.96
CA ASP A 221 12.32 5.87 -28.43
C ASP A 221 10.90 5.51 -27.96
N CYS A 222 10.79 4.84 -26.82
CA CYS A 222 9.51 4.55 -26.19
C CYS A 222 9.11 5.70 -25.27
N ARG A 223 7.93 6.27 -25.47
CA ARG A 223 7.40 7.39 -24.67
C ARG A 223 6.75 6.90 -23.38
N PHE A 224 6.93 7.65 -22.29
CA PHE A 224 6.24 7.41 -21.02
C PHE A 224 5.25 8.54 -20.76
N THR A 225 3.96 8.22 -20.58
CA THR A 225 2.90 9.22 -20.41
C THR A 225 1.85 8.79 -19.41
N MET A 226 1.29 9.77 -18.67
CA MET A 226 0.10 9.58 -17.84
C MET A 226 -1.11 9.92 -18.69
N ASP A 227 -1.68 8.93 -19.34
CA ASP A 227 -2.84 9.09 -20.21
C ASP A 227 -3.50 7.74 -20.43
N ASP A 228 -4.74 7.73 -20.88
CA ASP A 228 -5.42 6.51 -21.31
C ASP A 228 -5.27 6.33 -22.81
N PRO A 229 -4.82 5.16 -23.29
CA PRO A 229 -4.82 4.89 -24.72
C PRO A 229 -6.26 4.79 -25.24
N SER A 230 -6.46 5.21 -26.49
CA SER A 230 -7.73 4.97 -27.17
C SER A 230 -7.85 3.48 -27.48
N VAL A 231 -8.84 2.83 -26.90
CA VAL A 231 -9.17 1.40 -27.13
C VAL A 231 -10.56 1.34 -27.71
N HIS A 232 -10.69 0.73 -28.89
CA HIS A 232 -11.99 0.51 -29.51
C HIS A 232 -12.41 -0.94 -29.31
N PHE A 233 -13.57 -1.13 -28.72
CA PHE A 233 -14.19 -2.42 -28.57
C PHE A 233 -15.32 -2.58 -29.59
N THR A 234 -15.45 -3.78 -30.16
CA THR A 234 -16.49 -4.10 -31.13
C THR A 234 -17.25 -5.33 -30.66
N PHE A 235 -18.57 -5.27 -30.62
CA PHE A 235 -19.43 -6.41 -30.44
C PHE A 235 -19.92 -6.95 -31.77
N ALA A 236 -19.71 -8.22 -32.02
CA ALA A 236 -20.19 -8.93 -33.19
C ALA A 236 -21.08 -10.10 -32.78
N LEU A 237 -22.17 -10.33 -33.48
CA LEU A 237 -22.98 -11.55 -33.31
C LEU A 237 -22.13 -12.76 -33.72
N TRP A 238 -21.94 -13.70 -32.80
CA TRP A 238 -21.15 -14.92 -33.04
C TRP A 238 -22.04 -16.04 -33.55
N GLU A 239 -23.01 -16.49 -32.73
CA GLU A 239 -23.99 -17.53 -33.05
C GLU A 239 -25.20 -17.39 -32.11
N ASN A 240 -26.46 -17.62 -32.60
CA ASN A 240 -27.66 -17.79 -31.79
C ASN A 240 -27.73 -17.00 -30.47
N ASP A 241 -27.82 -15.69 -30.53
CA ASP A 241 -27.83 -14.77 -29.35
C ASP A 241 -26.56 -14.79 -28.48
N VAL A 242 -25.44 -15.26 -29.02
CA VAL A 242 -24.09 -15.13 -28.39
C VAL A 242 -23.32 -14.03 -29.11
N TYR A 243 -22.74 -13.13 -28.34
CA TYR A 243 -22.05 -11.96 -28.84
C TYR A 243 -20.57 -12.03 -28.48
N GLN A 244 -19.69 -11.67 -29.42
CA GLN A 244 -18.25 -11.68 -29.23
C GLN A 244 -17.74 -10.26 -29.08
N LEU A 245 -16.97 -9.98 -28.00
CA LEU A 245 -16.22 -8.77 -27.79
C LEU A 245 -14.81 -8.92 -28.35
N LEU A 246 -14.45 -7.97 -29.19
CA LEU A 246 -13.11 -7.81 -29.79
C LEU A 246 -12.56 -6.44 -29.42
N CYS A 247 -11.24 -6.26 -29.50
CA CYS A 247 -10.60 -4.94 -29.44
C CYS A 247 -9.64 -4.74 -30.61
N ASP A 248 -9.37 -3.49 -30.94
CA ASP A 248 -8.51 -3.07 -32.05
C ASP A 248 -7.01 -3.04 -31.70
N LEU A 249 -6.64 -3.27 -30.42
CA LEU A 249 -5.25 -3.25 -30.00
C LEU A 249 -4.55 -4.57 -30.37
N ASP A 250 -3.52 -4.45 -31.21
CA ASP A 250 -2.60 -5.53 -31.53
C ASP A 250 -1.31 -5.42 -30.70
N HIS A 251 -0.81 -6.56 -30.18
CA HIS A 251 0.51 -6.64 -29.53
C HIS A 251 0.73 -5.70 -28.34
N TYR A 252 -0.27 -5.51 -27.52
CA TYR A 252 -0.12 -4.76 -26.27
C TYR A 252 0.41 -5.64 -25.13
N GLN A 253 1.01 -4.99 -24.13
CA GLN A 253 1.48 -5.65 -22.91
C GLN A 253 0.99 -4.91 -21.68
N LEU A 254 0.49 -5.65 -20.71
CA LEU A 254 -0.09 -5.12 -19.47
C LEU A 254 0.85 -5.37 -18.29
N TYR A 255 0.93 -4.40 -17.40
CA TYR A 255 1.57 -4.52 -16.10
C TYR A 255 0.76 -3.79 -15.05
N GLN A 256 0.64 -4.37 -13.87
CA GLN A 256 -0.06 -3.78 -12.75
C GLN A 256 0.87 -3.72 -11.53
N SER A 257 1.03 -2.54 -10.97
CA SER A 257 1.62 -2.33 -9.65
C SER A 257 0.54 -2.38 -8.57
N ASP A 258 0.91 -2.17 -7.32
CA ASP A 258 -0.05 -2.09 -6.21
C ASP A 258 -1.00 -0.88 -6.38
N HIS A 259 -0.54 0.19 -7.05
CA HIS A 259 -1.25 1.46 -7.14
C HIS A 259 -1.76 1.77 -8.55
N TYR A 260 -1.05 1.35 -9.60
CA TYR A 260 -1.32 1.78 -10.98
C TYR A 260 -1.39 0.62 -11.98
N GLY A 261 -2.14 0.86 -13.05
CA GLY A 261 -2.12 0.04 -14.26
C GLY A 261 -1.22 0.66 -15.32
N TYR A 262 -0.45 -0.17 -16.01
CA TYR A 262 0.43 0.25 -17.08
C TYR A 262 0.16 -0.56 -18.33
N LEU A 263 0.12 0.12 -19.45
CA LEU A 263 -0.06 -0.50 -20.76
C LEU A 263 1.05 -0.06 -21.70
N LEU A 264 1.76 -1.02 -22.28
CA LEU A 264 2.69 -0.78 -23.37
C LEU A 264 1.98 -1.06 -24.68
N TYR A 265 1.81 -0.03 -25.50
CA TYR A 265 1.22 -0.10 -26.82
C TYR A 265 1.82 0.98 -27.73
N ASP A 266 2.04 0.66 -28.98
CA ASP A 266 2.55 1.56 -30.04
C ASP A 266 3.69 2.48 -29.56
N LYS A 267 4.78 1.93 -29.07
CA LYS A 267 5.97 2.64 -28.54
C LYS A 267 5.68 3.60 -27.38
N THR A 268 4.60 3.36 -26.66
CA THR A 268 4.22 4.20 -25.53
C THR A 268 3.89 3.33 -24.32
N VAL A 269 4.48 3.67 -23.17
CA VAL A 269 4.07 3.15 -21.88
C VAL A 269 3.10 4.14 -21.25
N TYR A 270 1.87 3.73 -21.13
CA TYR A 270 0.81 4.49 -20.49
C TYR A 270 0.70 4.12 -19.02
N ARG A 271 0.66 5.08 -18.12
CA ARG A 271 0.08 4.91 -16.78
C ARG A 271 -1.37 5.32 -16.88
N THR A 272 -2.26 4.35 -16.76
CA THR A 272 -3.67 4.55 -17.01
C THR A 272 -4.40 5.12 -15.80
N SER A 273 -5.55 5.76 -16.03
CA SER A 273 -6.46 6.24 -15.00
C SER A 273 -7.01 5.08 -14.14
N GLU A 274 -7.61 5.43 -13.00
CA GLU A 274 -8.25 4.44 -12.15
C GLU A 274 -9.47 3.80 -12.82
N ASP A 275 -10.24 4.58 -13.58
CA ASP A 275 -11.39 4.07 -14.33
C ASP A 275 -10.94 3.11 -15.43
N PHE A 276 -9.92 3.44 -16.19
CA PHE A 276 -9.35 2.54 -17.19
C PHE A 276 -8.83 1.24 -16.53
N ARG A 277 -8.12 1.35 -15.41
CA ARG A 277 -7.61 0.20 -14.64
C ARG A 277 -8.75 -0.69 -14.13
N ARG A 278 -9.86 -0.09 -13.70
CA ARG A 278 -11.01 -0.80 -13.15
C ARG A 278 -11.86 -1.49 -14.20
N TYR A 279 -12.11 -0.83 -15.34
CA TYR A 279 -13.08 -1.29 -16.32
C TYR A 279 -12.46 -1.82 -17.61
N THR A 280 -11.44 -1.15 -18.15
CA THR A 280 -10.81 -1.55 -19.42
C THR A 280 -9.71 -2.59 -19.25
N PHE A 281 -8.89 -2.47 -18.22
CA PHE A 281 -7.76 -3.35 -17.99
C PHE A 281 -8.13 -4.84 -17.86
N PRO A 282 -9.19 -5.25 -17.10
CA PRO A 282 -9.61 -6.65 -17.02
C PRO A 282 -10.09 -7.22 -18.36
N LEU A 283 -10.70 -6.38 -19.22
CA LEU A 283 -11.11 -6.78 -20.56
C LEU A 283 -9.88 -7.09 -21.42
N LEU A 284 -8.91 -6.16 -21.44
CA LEU A 284 -7.65 -6.36 -22.17
C LEU A 284 -6.88 -7.58 -21.67
N GLU A 285 -6.84 -7.80 -20.36
CA GLU A 285 -6.20 -8.99 -19.78
C GLU A 285 -6.86 -10.28 -20.24
N SER A 286 -8.19 -10.31 -20.25
CA SER A 286 -8.96 -11.46 -20.71
C SER A 286 -8.81 -11.70 -22.21
N LEU A 287 -8.80 -10.63 -23.01
CA LEU A 287 -8.56 -10.68 -24.45
C LEU A 287 -7.13 -11.12 -24.78
N SER A 288 -6.12 -10.69 -24.02
CA SER A 288 -4.73 -11.10 -24.23
C SER A 288 -4.50 -12.60 -24.03
N ARG A 289 -5.25 -13.20 -23.09
CA ARG A 289 -5.21 -14.64 -22.83
C ARG A 289 -5.92 -15.45 -23.93
N ASN A 290 -6.90 -14.85 -24.60
CA ASN A 290 -7.80 -15.48 -25.58
C ASN A 290 -7.68 -14.87 -26.98
N GLN A 291 -6.48 -14.47 -27.40
CA GLN A 291 -6.17 -13.65 -28.60
C GLN A 291 -6.88 -14.04 -29.89
N ARG A 292 -7.39 -15.26 -30.04
CA ARG A 292 -8.08 -15.71 -31.26
C ARG A 292 -9.60 -15.84 -31.14
N SER A 293 -10.15 -15.82 -29.93
CA SER A 293 -11.55 -16.16 -29.69
C SER A 293 -12.37 -15.00 -29.13
N GLY A 294 -11.74 -13.88 -28.75
CA GLY A 294 -12.43 -12.79 -28.07
C GLY A 294 -13.04 -13.23 -26.73
N ILE A 295 -13.89 -12.38 -26.17
CA ILE A 295 -14.74 -12.73 -25.02
C ILE A 295 -16.15 -12.90 -25.55
N VAL A 296 -16.81 -14.01 -25.23
CA VAL A 296 -18.17 -14.27 -25.67
C VAL A 296 -19.15 -14.11 -24.51
N PHE A 297 -20.30 -13.52 -24.81
CA PHE A 297 -21.37 -13.23 -23.87
C PHE A 297 -22.68 -13.83 -24.41
N ASP A 298 -23.40 -14.52 -23.58
CA ASP A 298 -24.82 -14.74 -23.86
C ASP A 298 -25.59 -13.44 -23.66
N ARG A 299 -26.88 -13.43 -24.05
CA ARG A 299 -27.74 -12.25 -23.98
C ARG A 299 -27.82 -11.67 -22.56
N GLY A 300 -27.86 -12.54 -21.51
CA GLY A 300 -27.90 -12.13 -20.11
C GLY A 300 -26.60 -11.47 -19.63
N GLN A 301 -25.49 -12.11 -19.96
CA GLN A 301 -24.17 -11.59 -19.67
C GLN A 301 -23.87 -10.28 -20.38
N LEU A 302 -24.32 -10.14 -21.65
CA LEU A 302 -24.15 -8.91 -22.42
C LEU A 302 -24.91 -7.74 -21.79
N SER A 303 -26.13 -7.96 -21.32
CA SER A 303 -26.87 -6.90 -20.68
C SER A 303 -26.28 -6.53 -19.30
N ALA A 304 -25.80 -7.49 -18.52
CA ALA A 304 -25.03 -7.18 -17.32
C ALA A 304 -23.77 -6.37 -17.64
N PHE A 305 -23.08 -6.69 -18.74
CA PHE A 305 -21.95 -5.91 -19.23
C PHE A 305 -22.36 -4.48 -19.61
N ILE A 306 -23.48 -4.31 -20.30
CA ILE A 306 -24.01 -3.00 -20.66
C ILE A 306 -24.33 -2.17 -19.41
N GLY A 307 -24.86 -2.76 -18.36
CA GLY A 307 -25.16 -2.05 -17.11
C GLY A 307 -23.93 -1.70 -16.28
N LEU A 308 -22.95 -2.60 -16.24
CA LEU A 308 -21.83 -2.51 -15.28
C LEU A 308 -20.54 -1.92 -15.87
N VAL A 309 -20.27 -2.14 -17.15
CA VAL A 309 -18.97 -1.85 -17.77
C VAL A 309 -19.08 -0.84 -18.91
N TYR A 310 -20.07 -1.00 -19.78
CA TYR A 310 -20.26 -0.15 -20.96
C TYR A 310 -20.24 1.35 -20.66
N PRO A 311 -20.90 1.88 -19.60
CA PRO A 311 -20.91 3.32 -19.28
C PRO A 311 -19.53 3.91 -18.98
N HIS A 312 -18.55 3.06 -18.67
CA HIS A 312 -17.17 3.45 -18.33
C HIS A 312 -16.18 3.26 -19.49
N LEU A 313 -16.64 2.79 -20.64
CA LEU A 313 -15.82 2.61 -21.82
C LEU A 313 -16.01 3.81 -22.77
N THR A 314 -14.93 4.29 -23.36
CA THR A 314 -14.97 5.49 -24.22
C THR A 314 -15.39 5.20 -25.66
N HIS A 315 -15.00 4.05 -26.19
CA HIS A 315 -15.23 3.70 -27.60
C HIS A 315 -15.70 2.25 -27.72
N VAL A 316 -17.00 2.07 -27.84
CA VAL A 316 -17.61 0.74 -28.05
C VAL A 316 -18.52 0.82 -29.27
N ASP A 317 -18.22 -0.01 -30.28
CA ASP A 317 -19.06 -0.19 -31.44
C ASP A 317 -20.04 -1.34 -31.17
N MET A 318 -21.31 -0.99 -30.98
CA MET A 318 -22.41 -1.90 -30.73
C MET A 318 -23.65 -1.40 -31.49
N ASP A 319 -24.43 -2.33 -32.03
CA ASP A 319 -25.69 -2.00 -32.67
C ASP A 319 -26.62 -1.27 -31.70
N GLN A 320 -27.21 -0.13 -32.13
CA GLN A 320 -28.03 0.72 -31.26
C GLN A 320 -29.34 0.04 -30.86
N GLU A 321 -29.96 -0.74 -31.77
CA GLU A 321 -31.20 -1.46 -31.45
C GLU A 321 -30.93 -2.52 -30.39
N LEU A 322 -29.79 -3.21 -30.48
CA LEU A 322 -29.33 -4.17 -29.49
C LEU A 322 -29.03 -3.49 -28.14
N LEU A 323 -28.37 -2.34 -28.16
CA LEU A 323 -28.07 -1.57 -26.94
C LEU A 323 -29.36 -1.14 -26.23
N ASP A 324 -30.32 -0.58 -26.97
CA ASP A 324 -31.60 -0.13 -26.40
C ASP A 324 -32.44 -1.32 -25.85
N GLU A 325 -32.39 -2.47 -26.53
CA GLU A 325 -33.08 -3.67 -26.06
C GLU A 325 -32.46 -4.29 -24.80
N LEU A 326 -31.13 -4.29 -24.70
CA LEU A 326 -30.39 -4.93 -23.63
C LEU A 326 -29.99 -4.00 -22.47
N THR A 327 -30.22 -2.69 -22.62
CA THR A 327 -29.93 -1.74 -21.52
C THR A 327 -30.81 -2.10 -20.32
N PRO A 328 -30.21 -2.39 -19.14
CA PRO A 328 -30.99 -2.74 -17.96
C PRO A 328 -31.96 -1.63 -17.57
N ALA A 329 -33.16 -1.98 -17.12
CA ALA A 329 -34.04 -1.02 -16.48
C ALA A 329 -33.29 -0.38 -15.27
N ALA A 330 -33.37 0.94 -15.16
CA ALA A 330 -32.72 1.64 -14.07
C ALA A 330 -33.24 1.14 -12.72
N LEU A 331 -32.32 0.87 -11.80
CA LEU A 331 -32.68 0.52 -10.43
C LEU A 331 -33.28 1.74 -9.72
N GLU A 332 -34.47 1.58 -9.17
CA GLU A 332 -35.06 2.49 -8.19
C GLU A 332 -35.08 1.78 -6.84
N ALA A 333 -34.10 2.07 -5.99
CA ALA A 333 -34.04 1.51 -4.65
C ALA A 333 -34.92 2.33 -3.70
N ARG A 334 -35.83 1.67 -2.98
CA ARG A 334 -36.72 2.25 -1.99
C ARG A 334 -36.42 1.66 -0.63
N LEU A 335 -36.03 2.51 0.32
CA LEU A 335 -35.63 2.13 1.66
C LEU A 335 -36.58 2.75 2.67
N TYR A 336 -37.23 1.93 3.47
CA TYR A 336 -38.20 2.35 4.48
C TYR A 336 -37.62 2.09 5.85
N PHE A 337 -37.67 3.08 6.74
CA PHE A 337 -37.22 2.96 8.12
C PHE A 337 -38.28 3.45 9.09
N ASP A 338 -38.68 2.61 10.02
CA ASP A 338 -39.62 2.95 11.07
C ASP A 338 -39.11 2.58 12.47
N TYR A 339 -39.81 3.04 13.51
CA TYR A 339 -39.46 2.85 14.91
C TYR A 339 -40.59 2.08 15.65
N PRO A 340 -40.64 0.75 15.46
CA PRO A 340 -41.75 -0.07 15.95
C PRO A 340 -41.81 -0.13 17.49
N TYR A 341 -40.67 -0.15 18.17
CA TYR A 341 -40.58 -0.15 19.64
C TYR A 341 -39.27 0.51 20.10
N THR A 342 -39.13 0.74 21.41
CA THR A 342 -37.99 1.43 22.01
C THR A 342 -36.68 0.71 21.67
N GLU A 343 -35.67 1.49 21.31
CA GLU A 343 -34.31 1.01 20.93
C GLU A 343 -34.24 0.08 19.74
N ALA A 344 -35.24 0.12 18.86
CA ALA A 344 -35.24 -0.68 17.64
C ALA A 344 -35.65 0.12 16.41
N VAL A 345 -34.90 0.03 15.33
CA VAL A 345 -35.28 0.54 14.01
C VAL A 345 -35.49 -0.68 13.09
N ARG A 346 -36.64 -0.68 12.42
CA ARG A 346 -36.95 -1.64 11.39
C ARG A 346 -36.67 -1.03 10.03
N GLY A 347 -36.00 -1.81 9.17
CA GLY A 347 -35.72 -1.46 7.77
C GLY A 347 -36.42 -2.42 6.81
N ARG A 348 -36.92 -1.88 5.71
CA ARG A 348 -37.40 -2.65 4.56
C ARG A 348 -36.77 -2.06 3.31
N VAL A 349 -36.29 -2.92 2.43
CA VAL A 349 -35.64 -2.55 1.18
C VAL A 349 -36.40 -3.14 0.03
N GLU A 350 -36.68 -2.33 -0.98
CA GLU A 350 -37.30 -2.76 -2.24
C GLU A 350 -36.42 -2.27 -3.39
N PHE A 351 -36.07 -3.18 -4.29
CA PHE A 351 -35.40 -2.87 -5.54
C PHE A 351 -36.41 -2.92 -6.68
N VAL A 352 -36.68 -1.79 -7.30
CA VAL A 352 -37.69 -1.65 -8.34
C VAL A 352 -37.03 -1.52 -9.70
N TYR A 353 -37.35 -2.40 -10.62
CA TYR A 353 -36.90 -2.41 -12.02
C TYR A 353 -38.14 -2.36 -12.93
N GLY A 354 -38.53 -1.17 -13.36
CA GLY A 354 -39.75 -0.95 -14.12
C GLY A 354 -40.97 -1.42 -13.33
N ASP A 355 -41.67 -2.45 -13.81
CA ASP A 355 -42.85 -3.00 -13.17
C ASP A 355 -42.58 -4.10 -12.15
N VAL A 356 -41.31 -4.49 -11.97
CA VAL A 356 -40.89 -5.56 -11.05
C VAL A 356 -40.31 -5.00 -9.78
N THR A 357 -40.83 -5.42 -8.64
CA THR A 357 -40.32 -5.08 -7.31
C THR A 357 -39.73 -6.32 -6.65
N ILE A 358 -38.47 -6.20 -6.21
CA ILE A 358 -37.69 -7.28 -5.60
C ILE A 358 -37.45 -6.94 -4.13
N ASP A 359 -37.77 -7.87 -3.25
CA ASP A 359 -37.36 -7.85 -1.85
C ASP A 359 -36.07 -8.68 -1.70
N PRO A 360 -34.95 -8.06 -1.30
CA PRO A 360 -33.68 -8.78 -1.20
C PRO A 360 -33.64 -9.85 -0.08
N LEU A 361 -34.60 -9.87 0.83
CA LEU A 361 -34.72 -10.93 1.83
C LEU A 361 -35.41 -12.19 1.27
N VAL A 362 -36.25 -12.02 0.25
CA VAL A 362 -36.97 -13.09 -0.41
C VAL A 362 -36.21 -13.59 -1.62
N GLU A 363 -35.69 -12.66 -2.43
CA GLU A 363 -34.99 -12.95 -3.67
C GLU A 363 -33.57 -12.42 -3.67
N ARG A 364 -32.58 -13.32 -3.71
CA ARG A 364 -31.16 -12.94 -3.75
C ARG A 364 -30.81 -12.27 -5.07
N PRO A 365 -29.72 -11.43 -5.08
CA PRO A 365 -29.24 -10.78 -6.31
C PRO A 365 -28.89 -11.76 -7.45
N THR A 366 -28.61 -13.02 -7.13
CA THR A 366 -28.31 -14.09 -8.10
C THR A 366 -29.55 -14.78 -8.67
N ASP A 367 -30.73 -14.55 -8.10
CA ASP A 367 -31.99 -15.17 -8.55
C ASP A 367 -32.57 -14.34 -9.71
N ALA A 368 -33.18 -14.99 -10.67
CA ALA A 368 -33.45 -14.42 -11.99
C ALA A 368 -34.90 -14.02 -12.22
N SER A 369 -35.52 -13.25 -11.33
CA SER A 369 -36.87 -12.69 -11.63
C SER A 369 -36.77 -11.52 -12.63
N VAL A 370 -35.66 -10.80 -12.61
CA VAL A 370 -35.30 -9.74 -13.58
C VAL A 370 -34.06 -10.17 -14.31
N PRO A 371 -34.06 -10.23 -15.64
CA PRO A 371 -32.91 -10.67 -16.43
C PRO A 371 -31.62 -9.83 -16.18
N TYR A 372 -31.81 -8.60 -15.73
CA TYR A 372 -30.71 -7.58 -15.71
C TYR A 372 -30.82 -6.72 -14.46
N ARG A 373 -30.01 -7.01 -13.46
CA ARG A 373 -30.03 -6.30 -12.18
C ARG A 373 -28.76 -5.48 -12.00
N ASP A 374 -28.88 -4.28 -11.49
CA ASP A 374 -27.75 -3.49 -10.97
C ASP A 374 -27.31 -4.06 -9.60
N THR A 375 -26.71 -5.24 -9.66
CA THR A 375 -26.23 -5.94 -8.47
C THR A 375 -25.17 -5.17 -7.71
N ALA A 376 -24.43 -4.28 -8.37
CA ALA A 376 -23.42 -3.46 -7.71
C ALA A 376 -24.05 -2.48 -6.72
N THR A 377 -25.07 -1.73 -7.16
CA THR A 377 -25.83 -0.80 -6.29
C THR A 377 -26.62 -1.55 -5.23
N GLU A 378 -27.26 -2.66 -5.58
CA GLU A 378 -27.96 -3.52 -4.61
C GLU A 378 -27.03 -3.99 -3.48
N TYR A 379 -25.85 -4.55 -3.83
CA TYR A 379 -24.85 -4.97 -2.84
C TYR A 379 -24.30 -3.79 -2.02
N ALA A 380 -24.11 -2.63 -2.63
CA ALA A 380 -23.66 -1.43 -1.91
C ALA A 380 -24.65 -1.02 -0.81
N ILE A 381 -25.96 -1.05 -1.13
CA ILE A 381 -27.03 -0.77 -0.15
C ILE A 381 -27.01 -1.79 0.99
N LEU A 382 -26.99 -3.08 0.65
CA LEU A 382 -26.99 -4.16 1.64
C LEU A 382 -25.73 -4.13 2.52
N ALA A 383 -24.57 -3.82 1.94
CA ALA A 383 -23.32 -3.66 2.67
C ALA A 383 -23.35 -2.46 3.63
N LEU A 384 -24.01 -1.35 3.26
CA LEU A 384 -24.22 -0.23 4.16
C LEU A 384 -25.15 -0.59 5.32
N LEU A 385 -26.23 -1.31 5.09
CA LEU A 385 -27.07 -1.80 6.19
C LEU A 385 -26.27 -2.68 7.16
N GLN A 386 -25.44 -3.59 6.62
CA GLN A 386 -24.57 -4.43 7.43
C GLN A 386 -23.51 -3.60 8.20
N LYS A 387 -22.90 -2.59 7.57
CA LYS A 387 -21.95 -1.67 8.20
C LYS A 387 -22.56 -0.99 9.42
N TYR A 388 -23.84 -0.58 9.32
CA TYR A 388 -24.60 0.03 10.42
C TYR A 388 -25.29 -0.99 11.34
N ARG A 389 -24.87 -2.27 11.28
CA ARG A 389 -25.27 -3.36 12.18
C ARG A 389 -26.75 -3.76 12.08
N PHE A 390 -27.39 -3.51 10.94
CA PHE A 390 -28.69 -4.14 10.71
C PHE A 390 -28.50 -5.67 10.62
N SER A 391 -29.33 -6.39 11.32
CA SER A 391 -29.43 -7.86 11.26
C SER A 391 -30.77 -8.27 10.67
N VAL A 392 -30.80 -9.40 9.98
CA VAL A 392 -32.06 -9.95 9.47
C VAL A 392 -32.76 -10.71 10.59
N ASN A 393 -33.98 -10.35 10.85
CA ASN A 393 -34.85 -11.03 11.79
C ASN A 393 -36.18 -11.35 11.10
N GLU A 394 -36.44 -12.65 10.92
CA GLU A 394 -37.52 -13.14 10.06
C GLU A 394 -37.41 -12.56 8.64
N ASP A 395 -38.34 -11.72 8.20
CA ASP A 395 -38.36 -11.11 6.85
C ASP A 395 -38.09 -9.58 6.91
N GLU A 396 -37.39 -9.10 7.93
CA GLU A 396 -37.14 -7.66 8.13
C GLU A 396 -35.66 -7.40 8.55
N TYR A 397 -35.16 -6.22 8.18
CA TYR A 397 -33.88 -5.71 8.70
C TYR A 397 -34.13 -5.00 10.03
N MET A 398 -33.43 -5.44 11.08
CA MET A 398 -33.55 -4.87 12.40
C MET A 398 -32.23 -4.29 12.89
N LEU A 399 -32.28 -3.06 13.36
CA LEU A 399 -31.19 -2.39 14.04
C LEU A 399 -31.55 -2.20 15.51
N LEU A 400 -30.71 -2.72 16.41
CA LEU A 400 -30.95 -2.69 17.85
C LEU A 400 -29.88 -1.88 18.57
N GLY A 401 -30.30 -1.21 19.64
CA GLY A 401 -29.44 -0.48 20.55
C GLY A 401 -29.22 0.99 20.18
N GLU A 402 -29.27 1.84 21.20
CA GLU A 402 -29.22 3.31 21.08
C GLU A 402 -28.03 3.82 20.28
N GLU A 403 -26.82 3.29 20.53
CA GLU A 403 -25.60 3.73 19.85
C GLU A 403 -25.64 3.43 18.32
N SER A 404 -26.10 2.24 17.96
CA SER A 404 -26.24 1.87 16.56
C SER A 404 -27.29 2.71 15.85
N ILE A 405 -28.39 3.02 16.52
CA ILE A 405 -29.45 3.90 16.00
C ILE A 405 -28.91 5.33 15.81
N TYR A 406 -28.16 5.84 16.77
CA TYR A 406 -27.53 7.15 16.67
C TYR A 406 -26.57 7.24 15.47
N ASP A 407 -25.64 6.29 15.35
CA ASP A 407 -24.68 6.25 14.24
C ASP A 407 -25.39 6.13 12.88
N PHE A 408 -26.47 5.33 12.80
CA PHE A 408 -27.26 5.19 11.58
C PHE A 408 -28.00 6.49 11.22
N LEU A 409 -28.66 7.14 12.18
CA LEU A 409 -29.39 8.39 11.93
C LEU A 409 -28.47 9.55 11.55
N THR A 410 -27.26 9.60 12.11
CA THR A 410 -26.32 10.70 11.88
C THR A 410 -25.50 10.54 10.59
N GLN A 411 -25.09 9.32 10.27
CA GLN A 411 -24.20 9.03 9.15
C GLN A 411 -24.85 8.08 8.11
N GLY A 412 -25.48 7.00 8.55
CA GLY A 412 -26.01 5.95 7.68
C GLY A 412 -27.04 6.45 6.67
N LEU A 413 -27.99 7.27 7.10
CA LEU A 413 -28.99 7.86 6.20
C LEU A 413 -28.32 8.73 5.13
N THR A 414 -27.25 9.47 5.50
CA THR A 414 -26.52 10.33 4.54
C THR A 414 -25.77 9.53 3.50
N GLU A 415 -25.17 8.39 3.90
CA GLU A 415 -24.46 7.49 2.99
C GLU A 415 -25.43 6.72 2.06
N LEU A 416 -26.66 6.44 2.50
CA LEU A 416 -27.67 5.78 1.68
C LEU A 416 -28.38 6.70 0.68
N LEU A 417 -28.44 8.01 0.96
CA LEU A 417 -29.15 9.00 0.11
C LEU A 417 -28.76 8.95 -1.39
N PRO A 418 -27.48 8.84 -1.76
CA PRO A 418 -27.11 8.79 -3.18
C PRO A 418 -27.49 7.47 -3.87
N LEU A 419 -27.86 6.44 -3.10
CA LEU A 419 -28.12 5.10 -3.63
C LEU A 419 -29.61 4.78 -3.80
N GLY A 420 -30.52 5.57 -3.21
CA GLY A 420 -31.95 5.32 -3.33
C GLY A 420 -32.83 6.33 -2.62
N GLN A 421 -34.13 6.13 -2.75
CA GLN A 421 -35.15 6.91 -2.06
C GLN A 421 -35.32 6.41 -0.63
N ILE A 422 -35.16 7.30 0.33
CA ILE A 422 -35.26 6.96 1.75
C ILE A 422 -36.57 7.54 2.32
N MET A 423 -37.42 6.66 2.84
CA MET A 423 -38.62 7.00 3.56
C MET A 423 -38.45 6.69 5.05
N VAL A 424 -38.49 7.73 5.87
CA VAL A 424 -38.29 7.61 7.32
C VAL A 424 -39.59 8.00 8.03
N GLU A 425 -40.02 7.21 9.02
CA GLU A 425 -41.16 7.53 9.85
C GLU A 425 -40.90 8.83 10.63
N ASP A 426 -41.92 9.72 10.72
CA ASP A 426 -41.85 11.00 11.43
C ASP A 426 -41.28 10.91 12.86
N LYS A 427 -41.57 9.80 13.56
CA LYS A 427 -41.10 9.55 14.91
C LYS A 427 -39.58 9.32 14.94
N LEU A 428 -39.04 8.59 13.99
CA LEU A 428 -37.63 8.31 13.85
C LEU A 428 -36.88 9.56 13.36
N GLU A 429 -37.47 10.35 12.44
CA GLU A 429 -36.88 11.60 11.96
C GLU A 429 -36.77 12.64 13.09
N LYS A 430 -37.76 12.70 13.98
CA LYS A 430 -37.73 13.58 15.15
C LYS A 430 -36.70 13.23 16.19
N MET A 431 -36.19 11.98 16.21
CA MET A 431 -35.12 11.55 17.13
C MET A 431 -33.77 12.19 16.80
N LYS A 432 -33.57 12.65 15.57
CA LYS A 432 -32.35 13.36 15.18
C LYS A 432 -32.46 14.84 15.59
N SER A 433 -31.60 15.31 16.50
CA SER A 433 -31.55 16.73 16.84
C SER A 433 -31.12 17.54 15.61
N LYS A 434 -31.93 18.56 15.30
CA LYS A 434 -31.62 19.49 14.20
C LYS A 434 -30.57 20.53 14.59
N LYS A 435 -30.21 20.64 15.88
CA LYS A 435 -29.25 21.61 16.38
C LYS A 435 -28.24 20.95 17.30
N PRO A 436 -26.93 21.22 17.11
CA PRO A 436 -25.93 20.76 18.04
C PRO A 436 -26.16 21.41 19.45
N PHE A 437 -25.64 20.76 20.47
CA PHE A 437 -25.61 21.35 21.81
C PHE A 437 -24.85 22.68 21.75
N GLN A 438 -25.54 23.76 22.09
CA GLN A 438 -24.99 25.10 22.19
C GLN A 438 -25.42 25.72 23.50
N LEU A 439 -24.45 26.07 24.31
CA LEU A 439 -24.67 26.77 25.57
C LEU A 439 -24.13 28.20 25.45
N ALA A 440 -25.00 29.16 25.61
CA ALA A 440 -24.59 30.55 25.78
C ALA A 440 -24.31 30.82 27.26
N MET A 441 -23.20 31.47 27.55
CA MET A 441 -22.74 31.75 28.90
C MET A 441 -22.38 33.22 29.02
N GLU A 442 -22.86 33.85 30.08
CA GLU A 442 -22.48 35.18 30.48
C GLU A 442 -21.63 35.12 31.75
N VAL A 443 -20.45 35.65 31.70
CA VAL A 443 -19.56 35.74 32.87
C VAL A 443 -19.49 37.18 33.33
N THR A 444 -19.95 37.44 34.54
CA THR A 444 -19.89 38.78 35.16
C THR A 444 -18.99 38.74 36.38
N MET A 445 -18.20 39.79 36.56
CA MET A 445 -17.35 39.95 37.72
C MET A 445 -17.81 41.17 38.53
N THR A 446 -18.31 40.94 39.73
CA THR A 446 -18.78 42.00 40.62
C THR A 446 -18.12 41.85 41.99
N LYS A 447 -17.32 42.86 42.39
CA LYS A 447 -16.62 42.92 43.70
C LYS A 447 -15.73 41.70 43.99
N GLY A 448 -15.08 41.15 42.97
CA GLY A 448 -14.20 39.98 43.12
C GLY A 448 -14.92 38.64 43.16
N ILE A 449 -16.22 38.63 42.93
CA ILE A 449 -17.03 37.40 42.77
C ILE A 449 -17.30 37.23 41.28
N ILE A 450 -16.99 36.05 40.76
CA ILE A 450 -17.33 35.68 39.41
C ILE A 450 -18.68 34.98 39.42
N GLU A 451 -19.66 35.60 38.74
CA GLU A 451 -20.97 35.01 38.53
C GLU A 451 -21.08 34.52 37.10
N ILE A 452 -21.36 33.24 36.93
CA ILE A 452 -21.52 32.57 35.63
C ILE A 452 -23.02 32.31 35.49
N LYS A 453 -23.62 32.87 34.43
CA LYS A 453 -25.02 32.62 34.08
C LYS A 453 -25.08 31.83 32.80
N PHE A 454 -25.80 30.74 32.82
CA PHE A 454 -26.08 29.94 31.64
C PHE A 454 -27.46 30.36 31.08
N ASP A 455 -27.56 30.44 29.77
CA ASP A 455 -28.87 30.53 29.11
C ASP A 455 -29.52 29.13 29.13
N ASP A 456 -30.29 28.87 30.16
CA ASP A 456 -31.04 27.64 30.42
C ASP A 456 -32.37 27.58 29.67
N SER A 457 -32.64 28.53 28.79
CA SER A 457 -33.89 28.59 28.03
C SER A 457 -34.16 27.40 27.14
N LYS A 458 -33.11 26.62 26.81
CA LYS A 458 -33.17 25.48 25.90
C LYS A 458 -33.09 24.12 26.57
N PHE A 459 -32.49 24.03 27.75
CA PHE A 459 -32.24 22.75 28.45
C PHE A 459 -32.58 22.91 29.93
N SER A 460 -33.30 21.96 30.48
CA SER A 460 -33.53 21.92 31.92
C SER A 460 -32.22 21.57 32.67
N HIS A 461 -32.13 21.98 33.94
CA HIS A 461 -31.02 21.66 34.82
C HIS A 461 -30.68 20.14 34.81
N THR A 462 -31.71 19.30 34.83
CA THR A 462 -31.54 17.82 34.75
C THR A 462 -30.90 17.36 33.46
N GLU A 463 -31.24 17.97 32.32
CA GLU A 463 -30.66 17.64 31.02
C GLU A 463 -29.21 18.12 30.91
N LEU A 464 -28.90 19.32 31.43
CA LEU A 464 -27.49 19.77 31.50
C LEU A 464 -26.61 18.82 32.33
N MET A 465 -27.15 18.33 33.45
CA MET A 465 -26.50 17.33 34.29
C MET A 465 -26.20 16.01 33.54
N GLU A 466 -27.17 15.57 32.74
CA GLU A 466 -27.02 14.35 31.94
C GLU A 466 -26.02 14.55 30.81
N ILE A 467 -26.01 15.73 30.18
CA ILE A 467 -25.05 16.11 29.13
C ILE A 467 -23.61 16.04 29.67
N ILE A 468 -23.37 16.67 30.84
CA ILE A 468 -22.06 16.71 31.48
C ILE A 468 -21.58 15.29 31.82
N LYS A 469 -22.42 14.51 32.50
CA LYS A 469 -22.09 13.14 32.88
C LYS A 469 -21.82 12.26 31.68
N ALA A 470 -22.54 12.45 30.60
CA ALA A 470 -22.33 11.72 29.36
C ALA A 470 -21.01 12.11 28.68
N TYR A 471 -20.70 13.42 28.63
CA TYR A 471 -19.46 13.94 28.09
C TYR A 471 -18.24 13.41 28.87
N GLN A 472 -18.26 13.48 30.21
CA GLN A 472 -17.19 12.95 31.08
C GLN A 472 -16.99 11.44 30.94
N LYS A 473 -18.03 10.68 30.55
CA LYS A 473 -17.96 9.26 30.23
C LYS A 473 -17.52 8.99 28.79
N GLY A 474 -17.22 10.03 28.00
CA GLY A 474 -16.81 9.89 26.60
C GLY A 474 -17.94 9.49 25.66
N LYS A 475 -19.21 9.69 26.02
CA LYS A 475 -20.34 9.44 25.13
C LYS A 475 -20.40 10.49 24.01
N LYS A 476 -20.91 10.09 22.84
CA LYS A 476 -21.06 10.97 21.68
C LYS A 476 -22.35 11.80 21.75
N TYR A 477 -23.37 11.32 22.44
CA TYR A 477 -24.72 11.89 22.47
C TYR A 477 -25.40 11.71 23.84
N VAL A 478 -26.48 12.45 24.03
CA VAL A 478 -27.48 12.29 25.12
C VAL A 478 -28.85 12.16 24.51
N ILE A 479 -29.70 11.32 25.08
CA ILE A 479 -31.11 11.24 24.73
C ILE A 479 -31.87 12.18 25.65
N LEU A 480 -32.55 13.18 25.05
CA LEU A 480 -33.40 14.14 25.77
C LEU A 480 -34.76 13.51 26.15
N LYS A 481 -35.52 14.17 27.01
CA LYS A 481 -36.85 13.68 27.48
C LYS A 481 -37.88 13.49 26.37
N ASP A 482 -37.70 14.14 25.25
CA ASP A 482 -38.53 14.00 24.04
C ASP A 482 -38.05 12.88 23.10
N ASN A 483 -37.09 12.05 23.54
CA ASN A 483 -36.41 11.01 22.79
C ASN A 483 -35.52 11.51 21.63
N THR A 484 -35.11 12.77 21.65
CA THR A 484 -34.22 13.34 20.65
C THR A 484 -32.75 13.03 21.03
N PHE A 485 -31.95 12.56 20.07
CA PHE A 485 -30.51 12.44 20.20
C PHE A 485 -29.84 13.80 20.06
N LEU A 486 -29.19 14.27 21.12
CA LEU A 486 -28.42 15.49 21.12
C LEU A 486 -26.95 15.18 21.01
N ASP A 487 -26.28 15.62 19.94
CA ASP A 487 -24.82 15.49 19.78
C ASP A 487 -24.11 16.42 20.78
N ILE A 488 -23.25 15.84 21.61
CA ILE A 488 -22.44 16.50 22.62
C ILE A 488 -20.95 16.56 22.31
N VAL A 489 -20.49 16.00 21.20
CA VAL A 489 -19.08 16.09 20.77
C VAL A 489 -18.84 17.43 20.08
N ASN A 490 -18.87 18.50 20.85
CA ASN A 490 -18.72 19.85 20.32
C ASN A 490 -18.02 20.79 21.33
N PRO A 491 -17.57 22.00 20.89
CA PRO A 491 -16.85 22.93 21.75
C PRO A 491 -17.62 23.38 22.98
N SER A 492 -18.95 23.45 22.93
CA SER A 492 -19.77 23.91 24.06
C SER A 492 -19.78 22.90 25.21
N ALA A 493 -19.86 21.61 24.92
CA ALA A 493 -19.79 20.57 25.95
C ALA A 493 -18.39 20.50 26.57
N LYS A 494 -17.35 20.65 25.76
CA LYS A 494 -15.96 20.72 26.22
C LYS A 494 -15.73 21.90 27.14
N MET A 495 -16.22 23.10 26.76
CA MET A 495 -16.10 24.32 27.55
C MET A 495 -16.81 24.18 28.88
N LEU A 496 -17.99 23.57 28.91
CA LEU A 496 -18.75 23.33 30.13
C LEU A 496 -18.01 22.40 31.10
N ASP A 497 -17.43 21.34 30.60
CA ASP A 497 -16.64 20.39 31.40
C ASP A 497 -15.34 21.02 31.95
N GLU A 498 -14.62 21.80 31.11
CA GLU A 498 -13.45 22.55 31.54
C GLU A 498 -13.79 23.56 32.65
N LEU A 499 -14.87 24.29 32.50
CA LEU A 499 -15.33 25.25 33.55
C LEU A 499 -15.61 24.56 34.86
N LEU A 500 -16.35 23.46 34.87
CA LEU A 500 -16.66 22.73 36.08
C LEU A 500 -15.38 22.18 36.76
N THR A 501 -14.42 21.75 35.96
CA THR A 501 -13.13 21.22 36.42
C THR A 501 -12.27 22.34 37.01
N ASP A 502 -12.15 23.47 36.31
CA ASP A 502 -11.29 24.60 36.69
C ASP A 502 -11.79 25.32 37.98
N PHE A 503 -13.11 25.36 38.17
CA PHE A 503 -13.69 25.99 39.34
C PHE A 503 -14.08 25.02 40.48
N ASP A 504 -13.70 23.72 40.34
CA ASP A 504 -14.04 22.63 41.28
C ASP A 504 -15.57 22.60 41.60
N LEU A 505 -16.37 22.89 40.58
CA LEU A 505 -17.81 22.88 40.66
C LEU A 505 -18.35 21.50 40.38
N SER A 506 -19.26 21.06 41.22
CA SER A 506 -20.02 19.84 40.92
C SER A 506 -21.18 20.19 40.01
N ALA A 507 -21.64 19.21 39.26
CA ALA A 507 -22.83 19.35 38.47
C ALA A 507 -24.11 19.69 39.29
N LYS A 508 -24.04 19.75 40.62
CA LYS A 508 -25.14 20.23 41.52
C LYS A 508 -25.04 21.71 41.76
N ASP A 509 -23.95 22.34 41.42
CA ASP A 509 -23.70 23.77 41.67
C ASP A 509 -24.09 24.63 40.46
N LEU A 510 -24.48 23.99 39.34
CA LEU A 510 -25.13 24.60 38.18
C LEU A 510 -26.62 24.79 38.43
#